data_7e2da709d7c23d14f89d76fe6f938dba
#
_entry.id   7e2da709d7c23d14f89d76fe6f938dba
#
_cell.length_a   1.000
_cell.length_b   1.000
_cell.length_c   1.000
_cell.angle_alpha   90.00
_cell.angle_beta   90.00
_cell.angle_gamma   90.00
#
_symmetry.space_group_name_H-M   'P 1'
#
loop_
_entity.id
_entity.type
_entity.pdbx_description
1 polymer ?
#
loop_
_entity_poly.entity_id
_entity_poly.type
_entity_poly.pdbx_seq_one_letter_code
_entity_poly.pdbx_strand_id
1 'polypeptide(L)'
;KILETERPNILISIERCSASFDNKYRNMRNDDISPFTAKIDYLFSIHDKTIGIGDGGNEIGMGNIKTHIEETKILVDYPAISKVTNLIASSVSNWGAYGLLAALSIKINQNLLPLVKYQKEVIEKTVQLGAVDGFSGLKENKVDGKDLKENSHILNQLHELVNNQLKSSN
;
A
#
# COMPACT_ATOMS: atom_id res chain seq x y z
N LYS A 1 19.79 3.87 14.09
CA LYS A 1 19.71 2.68 15.00
C LYS A 1 18.90 1.53 14.39
N ILE A 2 17.61 1.72 13.96
CA ILE A 2 16.81 0.62 13.36
C ILE A 2 17.51 0.03 12.13
N LEU A 3 17.88 0.85 11.14
CA LEU A 3 18.55 0.37 9.92
C LEU A 3 19.92 -0.27 10.18
N GLU A 4 20.64 0.21 11.19
CA GLU A 4 21.94 -0.36 11.59
C GLU A 4 21.77 -1.73 12.26
N THR A 5 20.71 -1.91 13.03
CA THR A 5 20.39 -3.17 13.72
C THR A 5 19.83 -4.21 12.76
N GLU A 6 18.79 -3.85 12.00
CA GLU A 6 18.06 -4.79 11.15
C GLU A 6 18.73 -5.02 9.79
N ARG A 7 19.54 -4.06 9.32
CA ARG A 7 20.26 -4.09 8.03
C ARG A 7 19.40 -4.59 6.86
N PRO A 8 18.22 -4.02 6.63
CA PRO A 8 17.34 -4.50 5.58
C PRO A 8 17.98 -4.27 4.21
N ASN A 9 17.80 -5.21 3.29
CA ASN A 9 18.22 -5.04 1.89
C ASN A 9 17.33 -4.08 1.12
N ILE A 10 16.07 -3.91 1.55
CA ILE A 10 15.05 -3.06 0.94
C ILE A 10 14.04 -2.66 2.00
N LEU A 11 13.50 -1.45 1.90
CA LEU A 11 12.33 -1.01 2.67
C LEU A 11 11.10 -1.00 1.77
N ILE A 12 10.01 -1.56 2.28
CA ILE A 12 8.71 -1.54 1.59
C ILE A 12 7.69 -0.88 2.52
N SER A 13 7.03 0.16 2.03
CA SER A 13 5.90 0.80 2.68
C SER A 13 4.62 0.45 1.95
N ILE A 14 3.60 0.03 2.70
CA ILE A 14 2.26 -0.24 2.18
C ILE A 14 1.29 0.59 2.99
N GLU A 15 0.55 1.50 2.35
CA GLU A 15 -0.52 2.32 2.94
C GLU A 15 -0.04 3.13 4.17
N ARG A 16 1.23 3.47 4.23
CA ARG A 16 1.77 4.21 5.37
C ARG A 16 1.84 5.69 5.08
N CYS A 17 1.15 6.50 5.90
CA CYS A 17 1.16 7.95 5.83
C CYS A 17 2.58 8.52 5.99
N SER A 18 2.87 9.56 5.24
CA SER A 18 4.09 10.36 5.27
C SER A 18 3.81 11.83 5.59
N ALA A 19 4.85 12.58 5.94
CA ALA A 19 4.73 14.01 6.13
C ALA A 19 4.40 14.73 4.83
N SER A 20 3.54 15.74 4.92
CA SER A 20 3.32 16.77 3.91
C SER A 20 4.32 17.92 4.05
N PHE A 21 4.24 18.92 3.17
CA PHE A 21 5.22 20.03 3.10
C PHE A 21 5.34 20.86 4.38
N ASP A 22 4.31 20.87 5.23
CA ASP A 22 4.28 21.55 6.53
C ASP A 22 4.65 20.63 7.71
N ASN A 23 5.27 19.47 7.43
CA ASN A 23 5.70 18.46 8.39
C ASN A 23 4.56 17.83 9.21
N LYS A 24 3.33 17.87 8.70
CA LYS A 24 2.19 17.20 9.31
C LYS A 24 1.86 15.90 8.60
N TYR A 25 1.40 14.93 9.37
CA TYR A 25 0.86 13.67 8.89
C TYR A 25 -0.66 13.79 8.87
N ARG A 26 -1.27 13.50 7.72
CA ARG A 26 -2.72 13.65 7.53
C ARG A 26 -3.34 12.35 7.01
N ASN A 27 -4.58 12.12 7.42
CA ASN A 27 -5.39 11.08 6.79
C ASN A 27 -6.00 11.61 5.47
N MET A 28 -6.77 10.78 4.78
CA MET A 28 -7.44 11.12 3.52
C MET A 28 -8.50 12.24 3.63
N ARG A 29 -8.90 12.60 4.86
CA ARG A 29 -9.84 13.71 5.16
C ARG A 29 -9.12 15.00 5.52
N ASN A 30 -7.80 15.04 5.34
CA ASN A 30 -6.91 16.14 5.73
C ASN A 30 -6.82 16.41 7.26
N ASP A 31 -7.33 15.51 8.11
CA ASP A 31 -7.17 15.62 9.55
C ASP A 31 -5.70 15.42 9.95
N ASP A 32 -5.22 16.25 10.87
CA ASP A 32 -3.86 16.14 11.43
C ASP A 32 -3.77 14.96 12.41
N ILE A 33 -3.13 13.89 11.99
CA ILE A 33 -2.89 12.68 12.77
C ILE A 33 -1.45 12.60 13.30
N SER A 34 -0.67 13.67 13.20
CA SER A 34 0.74 13.71 13.62
C SER A 34 0.98 13.24 15.05
N PRO A 35 0.11 13.53 16.05
CA PRO A 35 0.30 13.05 17.42
C PRO A 35 0.25 11.53 17.58
N PHE A 36 -0.41 10.85 16.63
CA PHE A 36 -0.66 9.39 16.66
C PHE A 36 0.15 8.63 15.60
N THR A 37 1.02 9.33 14.84
CA THR A 37 1.75 8.77 13.72
C THR A 37 3.24 8.71 14.00
N ALA A 38 3.82 7.51 13.98
CA ALA A 38 5.27 7.34 14.04
C ALA A 38 5.91 7.84 12.74
N LYS A 39 6.93 8.70 12.86
CA LYS A 39 7.63 9.37 11.75
C LYS A 39 8.64 8.44 11.07
N ILE A 40 8.17 7.32 10.54
CA ILE A 40 9.02 6.28 9.94
C ILE A 40 9.37 6.56 8.47
N ASP A 41 8.71 7.51 7.82
CA ASP A 41 9.03 7.97 6.47
C ASP A 41 10.47 8.49 6.35
N TYR A 42 11.04 9.01 7.45
CA TYR A 42 12.46 9.35 7.51
C TYR A 42 13.39 8.17 7.15
N LEU A 43 13.03 6.94 7.49
CA LEU A 43 13.84 5.76 7.15
C LEU A 43 13.98 5.59 5.63
N PHE A 44 12.95 5.98 4.89
CA PHE A 44 12.91 5.89 3.43
C PHE A 44 13.76 6.97 2.75
N SER A 45 14.04 8.09 3.43
CA SER A 45 14.93 9.14 2.90
C SER A 45 16.42 8.80 3.03
N ILE A 46 16.77 7.86 3.91
CA ILE A 46 18.15 7.48 4.21
C ILE A 46 18.52 6.06 3.77
N HIS A 47 17.62 5.34 3.12
CA HIS A 47 17.85 3.99 2.58
C HIS A 47 17.82 4.01 1.05
N ASP A 48 18.81 3.38 0.42
CA ASP A 48 19.02 3.45 -1.03
C ASP A 48 17.97 2.68 -1.86
N LYS A 49 17.38 1.63 -1.28
CA LYS A 49 16.42 0.75 -1.96
C LYS A 49 15.08 0.79 -1.26
N THR A 50 14.13 1.50 -1.85
CA THR A 50 12.82 1.71 -1.23
C THR A 50 11.68 1.49 -2.22
N ILE A 51 10.59 0.89 -1.74
CA ILE A 51 9.33 0.76 -2.46
C ILE A 51 8.24 1.42 -1.61
N GLY A 52 7.47 2.32 -2.21
CA GLY A 52 6.24 2.86 -1.63
C GLY A 52 5.05 2.32 -2.40
N ILE A 53 4.01 1.89 -1.69
CA ILE A 53 2.73 1.48 -2.25
C ILE A 53 1.66 2.32 -1.60
N GLY A 54 0.88 3.05 -2.41
CA GLY A 54 -0.15 3.96 -1.95
C GLY A 54 -1.24 4.17 -2.98
N ASP A 55 -2.32 4.84 -2.59
CA ASP A 55 -3.51 5.09 -3.42
C ASP A 55 -4.10 6.49 -3.26
N GLY A 56 -3.90 7.14 -2.12
CA GLY A 56 -4.55 8.41 -1.78
C GLY A 56 -3.69 9.66 -1.97
N GLY A 57 -2.37 9.54 -1.99
CA GLY A 57 -1.46 10.67 -2.15
C GLY A 57 -0.79 11.15 -0.86
N ASN A 58 -1.19 10.67 0.31
CA ASN A 58 -0.59 10.97 1.61
C ASN A 58 0.43 9.91 2.08
N GLU A 59 0.68 8.85 1.30
CA GLU A 59 1.52 7.73 1.67
C GLU A 59 2.99 7.96 1.30
N ILE A 60 3.87 7.20 1.97
CA ILE A 60 5.30 7.17 1.68
C ILE A 60 5.54 6.80 0.22
N GLY A 61 6.25 7.67 -0.50
CA GLY A 61 6.56 7.49 -1.91
C GLY A 61 5.70 8.34 -2.86
N MET A 62 4.53 8.81 -2.44
CA MET A 62 3.66 9.64 -3.27
C MET A 62 4.30 10.99 -3.65
N GLY A 63 5.36 11.40 -2.95
CA GLY A 63 6.21 12.51 -3.35
C GLY A 63 6.84 12.35 -4.75
N ASN A 64 6.91 11.12 -5.29
CA ASN A 64 7.38 10.87 -6.66
C ASN A 64 6.43 11.46 -7.72
N ILE A 65 5.13 11.53 -7.41
CA ILE A 65 4.08 12.03 -8.30
C ILE A 65 3.32 13.21 -7.72
N LYS A 66 3.91 13.91 -6.73
CA LYS A 66 3.30 15.03 -5.99
C LYS A 66 2.65 16.06 -6.91
N THR A 67 3.33 16.51 -7.95
CA THR A 67 2.82 17.51 -8.90
C THR A 67 1.54 17.01 -9.57
N HIS A 68 1.49 15.75 -9.98
CA HIS A 68 0.29 15.17 -10.59
C HIS A 68 -0.88 15.12 -9.61
N ILE A 69 -0.63 14.77 -8.34
CA ILE A 69 -1.66 14.78 -7.29
C ILE A 69 -2.23 16.18 -7.09
N GLU A 70 -1.36 17.19 -7.03
CA GLU A 70 -1.75 18.61 -6.88
C GLU A 70 -2.59 19.12 -8.08
N GLU A 71 -2.27 18.67 -9.28
CA GLU A 71 -2.98 19.05 -10.51
C GLU A 71 -4.37 18.42 -10.62
N THR A 72 -4.52 17.17 -10.21
CA THR A 72 -5.80 16.44 -10.35
C THR A 72 -6.89 16.92 -9.41
N LYS A 73 -6.54 17.45 -8.23
CA LYS A 73 -7.46 17.97 -7.17
C LYS A 73 -8.57 17.00 -6.74
N ILE A 74 -8.39 15.72 -7.00
CA ILE A 74 -9.35 14.64 -6.64
C ILE A 74 -8.84 13.75 -5.50
N LEU A 75 -7.58 13.93 -5.13
CA LEU A 75 -6.93 13.22 -4.05
C LEU A 75 -6.77 14.14 -2.83
N VAL A 76 -5.72 13.95 -2.03
CA VAL A 76 -5.49 14.79 -0.85
C VAL A 76 -5.04 16.21 -1.21
N ASP A 77 -5.43 17.21 -0.40
CA ASP A 77 -4.97 18.60 -0.57
C ASP A 77 -3.49 18.79 -0.17
N TYR A 78 -2.99 17.94 0.69
CA TYR A 78 -1.63 18.00 1.25
C TYR A 78 -0.87 16.70 0.94
N PRO A 79 -0.41 16.50 -0.29
CA PRO A 79 0.28 15.27 -0.68
C PRO A 79 1.58 15.07 0.09
N ALA A 80 1.96 13.80 0.24
CA ALA A 80 3.22 13.41 0.83
C ALA A 80 4.42 13.99 0.07
N ILE A 81 5.47 14.34 0.82
CA ILE A 81 6.73 14.83 0.21
C ILE A 81 7.79 13.75 0.08
N SER A 82 7.66 12.65 0.82
CA SER A 82 8.65 11.58 0.79
C SER A 82 8.66 10.87 -0.56
N LYS A 83 9.87 10.61 -1.06
CA LYS A 83 10.12 9.89 -2.29
C LYS A 83 10.69 8.51 -2.01
N VAL A 84 10.52 7.61 -2.97
CA VAL A 84 11.06 6.25 -2.94
C VAL A 84 11.74 5.93 -4.26
N THR A 85 12.57 4.89 -4.28
CA THR A 85 13.22 4.40 -5.50
C THR A 85 12.19 3.90 -6.51
N ASN A 86 11.18 3.17 -6.03
CA ASN A 86 10.09 2.63 -6.86
C ASN A 86 8.74 2.91 -6.20
N LEU A 87 7.86 3.59 -6.91
CA LEU A 87 6.49 3.81 -6.49
C LEU A 87 5.55 2.84 -7.22
N ILE A 88 4.64 2.25 -6.46
CA ILE A 88 3.50 1.50 -6.96
C ILE A 88 2.25 2.28 -6.55
N ALA A 89 1.65 2.99 -7.50
CA ALA A 89 0.35 3.61 -7.31
C ALA A 89 -0.76 2.63 -7.72
N SER A 90 -1.79 2.52 -6.90
CA SER A 90 -2.88 1.56 -7.07
C SER A 90 -4.19 2.22 -6.67
N SER A 91 -5.32 1.65 -7.03
CA SER A 91 -6.64 2.13 -6.56
C SER A 91 -6.96 1.70 -5.13
N VAL A 92 -6.26 0.70 -4.63
CA VAL A 92 -6.26 0.20 -3.25
C VAL A 92 -4.84 -0.31 -2.98
N SER A 93 -4.19 0.15 -1.96
CA SER A 93 -2.79 -0.20 -1.68
C SER A 93 -2.57 -1.70 -1.50
N ASN A 94 -3.54 -2.42 -0.93
CA ASN A 94 -3.50 -3.88 -0.82
C ASN A 94 -3.36 -4.55 -2.19
N TRP A 95 -4.05 -4.02 -3.23
CA TRP A 95 -3.96 -4.56 -4.59
C TRP A 95 -2.60 -4.31 -5.21
N GLY A 96 -2.01 -3.13 -4.95
CA GLY A 96 -0.63 -2.82 -5.33
C GLY A 96 0.38 -3.78 -4.69
N ALA A 97 0.18 -4.12 -3.41
CA ALA A 97 1.00 -5.11 -2.71
C ALA A 97 0.87 -6.52 -3.31
N TYR A 98 -0.36 -6.95 -3.67
CA TYR A 98 -0.55 -8.22 -4.40
C TYR A 98 0.06 -8.17 -5.79
N GLY A 99 0.01 -7.03 -6.48
CA GLY A 99 0.70 -6.83 -7.76
C GLY A 99 2.22 -7.03 -7.65
N LEU A 100 2.83 -6.49 -6.58
CA LEU A 100 4.25 -6.73 -6.29
C LEU A 100 4.54 -8.22 -6.04
N LEU A 101 3.69 -8.91 -5.26
CA LEU A 101 3.82 -10.35 -5.03
C LEU A 101 3.65 -11.15 -6.32
N ALA A 102 2.74 -10.77 -7.22
CA ALA A 102 2.57 -11.40 -8.52
C ALA A 102 3.83 -11.26 -9.39
N ALA A 103 4.42 -10.07 -9.45
CA ALA A 103 5.66 -9.82 -10.18
C ALA A 103 6.83 -10.65 -9.61
N LEU A 104 6.96 -10.69 -8.28
CA LEU A 104 7.96 -11.55 -7.61
C LEU A 104 7.71 -13.03 -7.90
N SER A 105 6.45 -13.49 -7.88
CA SER A 105 6.07 -14.86 -8.19
C SER A 105 6.56 -15.31 -9.57
N ILE A 106 6.35 -14.46 -10.57
CA ILE A 106 6.81 -14.72 -11.95
C ILE A 106 8.34 -14.76 -11.97
N LYS A 107 9.00 -13.80 -11.31
CA LYS A 107 10.46 -13.71 -11.30
C LYS A 107 11.15 -14.92 -10.68
N ILE A 108 10.59 -15.52 -9.64
CA ILE A 108 11.17 -16.69 -8.94
C ILE A 108 10.56 -18.02 -9.37
N ASN A 109 9.66 -18.01 -10.36
CA ASN A 109 8.94 -19.17 -10.87
C ASN A 109 8.15 -19.92 -9.79
N GLN A 110 7.54 -19.20 -8.84
CA GLN A 110 6.74 -19.75 -7.74
C GLN A 110 5.61 -18.81 -7.36
N ASN A 111 4.36 -19.27 -7.29
CA ASN A 111 3.23 -18.43 -6.89
C ASN A 111 3.26 -18.12 -5.39
N LEU A 112 3.49 -16.85 -5.03
CA LEU A 112 3.57 -16.32 -3.66
C LEU A 112 2.26 -15.68 -3.20
N LEU A 113 1.25 -15.55 -4.07
CA LEU A 113 0.01 -14.88 -3.73
C LEU A 113 -0.74 -15.64 -2.62
N PRO A 114 -1.35 -14.96 -1.66
CA PRO A 114 -2.19 -15.59 -0.65
C PRO A 114 -3.45 -16.18 -1.31
N LEU A 115 -3.96 -17.27 -0.76
CA LEU A 115 -5.24 -17.79 -1.20
C LEU A 115 -6.37 -16.81 -0.89
N VAL A 116 -7.35 -16.68 -1.79
CA VAL A 116 -8.51 -15.78 -1.62
C VAL A 116 -9.26 -16.02 -0.32
N LYS A 117 -9.37 -17.28 0.15
CA LYS A 117 -9.99 -17.59 1.44
C LYS A 117 -9.29 -16.90 2.60
N TYR A 118 -7.95 -16.86 2.61
CA TYR A 118 -7.19 -16.20 3.68
C TYR A 118 -7.33 -14.68 3.64
N GLN A 119 -7.41 -14.08 2.44
CA GLN A 119 -7.71 -12.66 2.32
C GLN A 119 -9.05 -12.32 2.98
N LYS A 120 -10.11 -13.10 2.70
CA LYS A 120 -11.44 -12.92 3.30
C LYS A 120 -11.39 -13.09 4.82
N GLU A 121 -10.78 -14.18 5.29
CA GLU A 121 -10.65 -14.47 6.72
C GLU A 121 -9.93 -13.35 7.48
N VAL A 122 -8.87 -12.77 6.90
CA VAL A 122 -8.14 -11.65 7.50
C VAL A 122 -9.02 -10.42 7.59
N ILE A 123 -9.72 -10.02 6.52
CA ILE A 123 -10.60 -8.85 6.52
C ILE A 123 -11.73 -9.06 7.56
N GLU A 124 -12.42 -10.19 7.53
CA GLU A 124 -13.50 -10.51 8.48
C GLU A 124 -12.98 -10.49 9.92
N LYS A 125 -11.80 -11.07 10.16
CA LYS A 125 -11.24 -11.13 11.52
C LYS A 125 -10.81 -9.77 12.04
N THR A 126 -10.22 -8.93 11.21
CA THR A 126 -9.83 -7.56 11.62
C THR A 126 -11.05 -6.71 11.94
N VAL A 127 -12.14 -6.82 11.18
CA VAL A 127 -13.40 -6.13 11.45
C VAL A 127 -14.05 -6.65 12.74
N GLN A 128 -14.05 -7.97 12.99
CA GLN A 128 -14.51 -8.55 14.27
C GLN A 128 -13.74 -8.00 15.48
N LEU A 129 -12.42 -7.74 15.30
CA LEU A 129 -11.56 -7.17 16.34
C LEU A 129 -11.69 -5.65 16.48
N GLY A 130 -12.52 -5.00 15.68
CA GLY A 130 -12.83 -3.59 15.80
C GLY A 130 -12.29 -2.68 14.69
N ALA A 131 -11.66 -3.24 13.67
CA ALA A 131 -11.27 -2.45 12.50
C ALA A 131 -12.51 -1.88 11.80
N VAL A 132 -12.31 -0.73 11.17
CA VAL A 132 -13.30 -0.07 10.33
C VAL A 132 -12.73 0.09 8.92
N ASP A 133 -13.60 0.14 7.92
CA ASP A 133 -13.20 0.49 6.56
C ASP A 133 -12.69 1.93 6.51
N GLY A 134 -11.53 2.15 5.89
CA GLY A 134 -10.85 3.44 5.81
C GLY A 134 -11.69 4.51 5.11
N PHE A 135 -12.49 4.12 4.12
CA PHE A 135 -13.33 5.03 3.35
C PHE A 135 -14.63 5.40 4.07
N SER A 136 -15.41 4.40 4.51
CA SER A 136 -16.70 4.64 5.18
C SER A 136 -16.58 4.98 6.68
N GLY A 137 -15.51 4.54 7.34
CA GLY A 137 -15.35 4.62 8.79
C GLY A 137 -16.25 3.65 9.56
N LEU A 138 -16.92 2.71 8.88
CA LEU A 138 -17.86 1.76 9.48
C LEU A 138 -17.23 0.37 9.63
N LYS A 139 -17.79 -0.43 10.56
CA LYS A 139 -17.43 -1.84 10.75
C LYS A 139 -18.03 -2.69 9.62
N GLU A 140 -17.39 -2.67 8.47
CA GLU A 140 -17.79 -3.40 7.27
C GLU A 140 -16.64 -4.24 6.76
N ASN A 141 -16.94 -5.40 6.17
CA ASN A 141 -15.92 -6.25 5.52
C ASN A 141 -15.51 -5.66 4.17
N LYS A 142 -14.87 -4.49 4.23
CA LYS A 142 -14.38 -3.71 3.09
C LYS A 142 -12.94 -3.26 3.31
N VAL A 143 -12.27 -2.91 2.23
CA VAL A 143 -10.98 -2.24 2.21
C VAL A 143 -11.10 -1.06 1.24
N ASP A 144 -10.98 0.16 1.75
CA ASP A 144 -11.14 1.42 1.00
C ASP A 144 -12.42 1.47 0.17
N GLY A 145 -13.54 1.11 0.80
CA GLY A 145 -14.86 1.05 0.20
C GLY A 145 -15.12 -0.18 -0.67
N LYS A 146 -14.11 -1.03 -0.94
CA LYS A 146 -14.21 -2.22 -1.78
C LYS A 146 -14.63 -3.44 -0.99
N ASP A 147 -15.67 -4.12 -1.43
CA ASP A 147 -16.20 -5.30 -0.76
C ASP A 147 -15.31 -6.56 -0.94
N LEU A 148 -15.67 -7.64 -0.25
CA LEU A 148 -14.94 -8.91 -0.33
C LEU A 148 -14.96 -9.52 -1.75
N LYS A 149 -16.00 -9.24 -2.55
CA LYS A 149 -16.12 -9.76 -3.92
C LYS A 149 -15.14 -9.03 -4.84
N GLU A 150 -15.08 -7.70 -4.76
CA GLU A 150 -14.14 -6.88 -5.53
C GLU A 150 -12.69 -7.24 -5.18
N ASN A 151 -12.36 -7.31 -3.88
CA ASN A 151 -11.04 -7.70 -3.42
C ASN A 151 -10.64 -9.11 -3.89
N SER A 152 -11.58 -10.08 -3.82
CA SER A 152 -11.35 -11.44 -4.29
C SER A 152 -11.18 -11.51 -5.80
N HIS A 153 -11.90 -10.68 -6.55
CA HIS A 153 -11.81 -10.65 -8.00
C HIS A 153 -10.41 -10.25 -8.46
N ILE A 154 -9.87 -9.18 -7.91
CA ILE A 154 -8.50 -8.73 -8.23
C ILE A 154 -7.47 -9.80 -7.90
N LEU A 155 -7.56 -10.40 -6.71
CA LEU A 155 -6.61 -11.45 -6.33
C LEU A 155 -6.69 -12.69 -7.22
N ASN A 156 -7.91 -13.08 -7.65
CA ASN A 156 -8.08 -14.17 -8.62
C ASN A 156 -7.45 -13.84 -9.98
N GLN A 157 -7.65 -12.63 -10.50
CA GLN A 157 -7.02 -12.20 -11.76
C GLN A 157 -5.49 -12.26 -11.68
N LEU A 158 -4.90 -11.85 -10.55
CA LEU A 158 -3.45 -11.95 -10.33
C LEU A 158 -2.98 -13.43 -10.27
N HIS A 159 -3.76 -14.31 -9.62
CA HIS A 159 -3.48 -15.75 -9.65
C HIS A 159 -3.49 -16.33 -11.07
N GLU A 160 -4.50 -15.98 -11.87
CA GLU A 160 -4.59 -16.40 -13.27
C GLU A 160 -3.38 -15.93 -14.07
N LEU A 161 -3.02 -14.65 -13.94
CA LEU A 161 -1.85 -14.07 -14.59
C LEU A 161 -0.56 -14.83 -14.23
N VAL A 162 -0.29 -15.01 -12.94
CA VAL A 162 0.90 -15.71 -12.44
C VAL A 162 0.92 -17.15 -12.97
N ASN A 163 -0.18 -17.89 -12.80
CA ASN A 163 -0.23 -19.29 -13.19
C ASN A 163 -0.05 -19.49 -14.72
N ASN A 164 -0.55 -18.56 -15.54
CA ASN A 164 -0.35 -18.60 -16.98
C ASN A 164 1.12 -18.35 -17.36
N GLN A 165 1.78 -17.42 -16.69
CA GLN A 165 3.21 -17.14 -16.92
C GLN A 165 4.10 -18.31 -16.47
N LEU A 166 3.81 -18.94 -15.34
CA LEU A 166 4.55 -20.09 -14.84
C LEU A 166 4.43 -21.31 -15.76
N LYS A 167 3.26 -21.50 -16.39
CA LYS A 167 3.05 -22.60 -17.37
C LYS A 167 3.81 -22.38 -18.68
N SER A 168 3.96 -21.13 -19.12
CA SER A 168 4.66 -20.79 -20.36
C SER A 168 6.18 -20.82 -20.22
N SER A 169 6.69 -20.92 -19.01
CA SER A 169 8.14 -20.95 -18.71
C SER A 169 8.67 -22.38 -18.51
N ASN A 170 7.79 -23.40 -18.54
CA ASN A 170 8.10 -24.82 -18.50
C ASN A 170 7.90 -25.46 -19.89
#